data_b77b87d6377e2e0e033902914cdf77f4
#
_entry.id   b77b87d6377e2e0e033902914cdf77f4
#
_cell.length_a   1.000
_cell.length_b   1.000
_cell.length_c   1.000
_cell.angle_alpha   90.00
_cell.angle_beta   90.00
_cell.angle_gamma   90.00
#
_symmetry.space_group_name_H-M   'P 1'
#
loop_
_entity.id
_entity.type
_entity.pdbx_description
1 polymer ?
#
loop_
_entity_poly.entity_id
_entity_poly.type
_entity_poly.pdbx_seq_one_letter_code
_entity_poly.pdbx_strand_id
1 'polypeptide(L)'
;EIVNKDILEVDEKKINIEKLIVFGNLPYNISTEILCKWVLNLDNNNFWFTCLILMFQKEVADRIISDFNTSKYGRLSIISNWKLDVEKICDVKPSSFLPKPKVDSSLLLFKPKKNFCEINNPKNLEKITRVFFNQRRKMIKKPFNQLFNGDLEIIQKLKIDLSLRPQNLNFDTYYKLAKEYENLRS
;
A
#
# COMPACT_ATOMS: atom_id res chain seq x y z
N GLU A 1 -0.15 -4.07 -29.35
CA GLU A 1 -0.32 -2.60 -29.28
C GLU A 1 0.74 -2.01 -28.37
N ILE A 2 1.34 -0.88 -28.77
CA ILE A 2 2.31 -0.14 -27.95
C ILE A 2 1.66 1.19 -27.56
N VAL A 3 1.61 1.47 -26.25
CA VAL A 3 1.10 2.73 -25.70
C VAL A 3 2.29 3.56 -25.20
N ASN A 4 2.63 4.62 -25.94
CA ASN A 4 3.71 5.55 -25.57
C ASN A 4 3.14 6.70 -24.72
N LYS A 5 3.02 6.47 -23.41
CA LYS A 5 2.53 7.45 -22.42
C LYS A 5 3.26 7.29 -21.10
N ASP A 6 3.27 8.35 -20.28
CA ASP A 6 3.67 8.22 -18.89
C ASP A 6 2.69 7.28 -18.15
N ILE A 7 3.24 6.24 -17.53
CA ILE A 7 2.44 5.25 -16.79
C ILE A 7 1.64 5.87 -15.64
N LEU A 8 2.12 6.99 -15.08
CA LEU A 8 1.41 7.71 -14.03
C LEU A 8 0.18 8.47 -14.55
N GLU A 9 0.10 8.73 -15.87
CA GLU A 9 -1.04 9.38 -16.53
C GLU A 9 -2.00 8.38 -17.21
N VAL A 10 -1.63 7.10 -17.29
CA VAL A 10 -2.50 6.06 -17.84
C VAL A 10 -3.69 5.84 -16.92
N ASP A 11 -4.89 5.77 -17.48
CA ASP A 11 -6.11 5.34 -16.79
C ASP A 11 -6.32 3.84 -17.08
N GLU A 12 -5.89 3.01 -16.14
CA GLU A 12 -5.93 1.56 -16.26
C GLU A 12 -7.37 1.02 -16.33
N LYS A 13 -8.37 1.76 -15.82
CA LYS A 13 -9.79 1.38 -15.90
C LYS A 13 -10.33 1.33 -17.34
N LYS A 14 -9.65 2.02 -18.24
CA LYS A 14 -9.99 2.00 -19.68
C LYS A 14 -9.44 0.79 -20.42
N ILE A 15 -8.61 -0.02 -19.77
CA ILE A 15 -8.09 -1.25 -20.32
C ILE A 15 -9.22 -2.29 -20.26
N ASN A 16 -9.93 -2.46 -21.34
CA ASN A 16 -11.06 -3.41 -21.42
C ASN A 16 -10.56 -4.80 -21.88
N ILE A 17 -9.77 -5.45 -21.02
CA ILE A 17 -9.26 -6.80 -21.26
C ILE A 17 -9.66 -7.68 -20.08
N GLU A 18 -10.46 -8.71 -20.33
CA GLU A 18 -10.78 -9.70 -19.30
C GLU A 18 -9.55 -10.52 -18.91
N LYS A 19 -9.39 -10.81 -17.61
CA LYS A 19 -8.33 -11.68 -17.06
C LYS A 19 -6.90 -11.21 -17.38
N LEU A 20 -6.65 -9.91 -17.34
CA LEU A 20 -5.33 -9.34 -17.57
C LEU A 20 -4.32 -9.80 -16.51
N ILE A 21 -3.18 -10.31 -16.94
CA ILE A 21 -1.99 -10.56 -16.12
C ILE A 21 -0.95 -9.49 -16.48
N VAL A 22 -0.50 -8.74 -15.50
CA VAL A 22 0.45 -7.65 -15.70
C VAL A 22 1.85 -8.06 -15.26
N PHE A 23 2.81 -7.96 -16.17
CA PHE A 23 4.23 -8.10 -15.85
C PHE A 23 4.89 -6.73 -15.90
N GLY A 24 5.58 -6.35 -14.81
CA GLY A 24 6.21 -5.04 -14.72
C GLY A 24 7.66 -5.10 -14.22
N ASN A 25 8.60 -4.77 -15.12
CA ASN A 25 9.93 -4.34 -14.74
C ASN A 25 9.91 -2.81 -14.62
N LEU A 26 9.45 -2.32 -13.46
CA LEU A 26 9.20 -0.89 -13.25
C LEU A 26 10.49 -0.12 -13.04
N PRO A 27 10.57 1.15 -13.52
CA PRO A 27 11.68 2.04 -13.16
C PRO A 27 11.73 2.22 -11.63
N TYR A 28 12.88 1.92 -11.00
CA TYR A 28 12.98 1.87 -9.53
C TYR A 28 12.64 3.17 -8.82
N ASN A 29 12.92 4.31 -9.45
CA ASN A 29 12.64 5.64 -8.90
C ASN A 29 11.16 5.96 -8.74
N ILE A 30 10.27 5.35 -9.56
CA ILE A 30 8.82 5.59 -9.52
C ILE A 30 8.00 4.33 -9.22
N SER A 31 8.65 3.18 -9.01
CA SER A 31 7.96 1.88 -8.82
C SER A 31 6.95 1.87 -7.67
N THR A 32 7.29 2.53 -6.55
CA THR A 32 6.38 2.66 -5.39
C THR A 32 5.22 3.60 -5.66
N GLU A 33 5.42 4.66 -6.45
CA GLU A 33 4.39 5.59 -6.85
C GLU A 33 3.38 4.92 -7.77
N ILE A 34 3.85 4.17 -8.76
CA ILE A 34 3.01 3.36 -9.66
C ILE A 34 2.16 2.37 -8.86
N LEU A 35 2.77 1.61 -7.95
CA LEU A 35 2.05 0.64 -7.12
C LEU A 35 0.98 1.33 -6.25
N CYS A 36 1.33 2.41 -5.57
CA CYS A 36 0.38 3.15 -4.74
C CYS A 36 -0.77 3.74 -5.58
N LYS A 37 -0.47 4.33 -6.75
CA LYS A 37 -1.48 4.80 -7.70
C LYS A 37 -2.46 3.68 -8.06
N TRP A 38 -1.93 2.53 -8.47
CA TRP A 38 -2.78 1.40 -8.85
C TRP A 38 -3.65 0.93 -7.70
N VAL A 39 -3.09 0.67 -6.52
CA VAL A 39 -3.86 0.19 -5.36
C VAL A 39 -4.93 1.17 -4.90
N LEU A 40 -4.60 2.48 -4.83
CA LEU A 40 -5.54 3.52 -4.39
C LEU A 40 -6.67 3.76 -5.40
N ASN A 41 -6.42 3.53 -6.69
CA ASN A 41 -7.42 3.71 -7.75
C ASN A 41 -8.22 2.43 -8.08
N LEU A 42 -7.95 1.29 -7.41
CA LEU A 42 -8.76 0.09 -7.60
C LEU A 42 -10.19 0.32 -7.13
N ASP A 43 -11.15 -0.05 -7.97
CA ASP A 43 -12.55 -0.10 -7.57
C ASP A 43 -12.79 -1.22 -6.56
N ASN A 44 -13.79 -1.06 -5.69
CA ASN A 44 -14.07 -2.07 -4.67
C ASN A 44 -14.61 -3.37 -5.27
N ASN A 45 -15.28 -3.29 -6.42
CA ASN A 45 -15.97 -4.43 -7.03
C ASN A 45 -15.40 -4.86 -8.37
N ASN A 46 -14.43 -4.12 -8.92
CA ASN A 46 -13.89 -4.42 -10.25
C ASN A 46 -12.40 -4.13 -10.32
N PHE A 47 -11.61 -5.20 -10.33
CA PHE A 47 -10.17 -5.13 -10.54
C PHE A 47 -9.91 -5.27 -12.04
N TRP A 48 -9.13 -4.36 -12.63
CA TRP A 48 -8.75 -4.39 -14.06
C TRP A 48 -7.70 -5.46 -14.39
N PHE A 49 -7.25 -6.24 -13.38
CA PHE A 49 -6.30 -7.34 -13.54
C PHE A 49 -6.69 -8.57 -12.71
N THR A 50 -6.20 -9.73 -13.12
CA THR A 50 -6.25 -10.98 -12.35
C THR A 50 -5.10 -11.07 -11.36
N CYS A 51 -3.89 -10.69 -11.78
CA CYS A 51 -2.72 -10.54 -10.90
C CYS A 51 -1.70 -9.59 -11.53
N LEU A 52 -0.85 -9.04 -10.64
CA LEU A 52 0.32 -8.27 -11.04
C LEU A 52 1.58 -9.04 -10.62
N ILE A 53 2.56 -9.12 -11.50
CA ILE A 53 3.88 -9.68 -11.24
C ILE A 53 4.89 -8.56 -11.46
N LEU A 54 5.34 -7.94 -10.36
CA LEU A 54 6.11 -6.71 -10.41
C LEU A 54 7.48 -6.89 -9.76
N MET A 55 8.49 -6.28 -10.38
CA MET A 55 9.85 -6.28 -9.88
C MET A 55 10.17 -4.98 -9.16
N PHE A 56 10.77 -5.10 -7.98
CA PHE A 56 11.22 -3.99 -7.15
C PHE A 56 12.67 -4.21 -6.71
N GLN A 57 13.34 -3.13 -6.29
CA GLN A 57 14.56 -3.29 -5.48
C GLN A 57 14.22 -4.10 -4.22
N LYS A 58 15.15 -4.98 -3.81
CA LYS A 58 14.93 -5.90 -2.68
C LYS A 58 14.48 -5.18 -1.40
N GLU A 59 15.09 -4.03 -1.08
CA GLU A 59 14.68 -3.25 0.09
C GLU A 59 13.23 -2.77 0.00
N VAL A 60 12.80 -2.33 -1.18
CA VAL A 60 11.42 -1.89 -1.43
C VAL A 60 10.46 -3.07 -1.34
N ALA A 61 10.79 -4.21 -1.94
CA ALA A 61 10.01 -5.43 -1.86
C ALA A 61 9.83 -5.89 -0.40
N ASP A 62 10.92 -5.90 0.38
CA ASP A 62 10.89 -6.26 1.80
C ASP A 62 9.99 -5.31 2.62
N ARG A 63 9.90 -4.03 2.24
CA ARG A 63 8.95 -3.07 2.87
C ARG A 63 7.51 -3.33 2.47
N ILE A 64 7.25 -3.72 1.22
CA ILE A 64 5.91 -4.04 0.72
C ILE A 64 5.33 -5.25 1.49
N ILE A 65 6.12 -6.30 1.68
CA ILE A 65 5.68 -7.55 2.32
C ILE A 65 5.85 -7.56 3.84
N SER A 66 6.36 -6.48 4.45
CA SER A 66 6.61 -6.48 5.89
C SER A 66 5.32 -6.35 6.69
N ASP A 67 5.28 -7.10 7.80
CA ASP A 67 4.18 -7.11 8.75
C ASP A 67 4.43 -6.11 9.91
N PHE A 68 3.37 -5.82 10.67
CA PHE A 68 3.43 -4.93 11.85
C PHE A 68 4.42 -5.50 12.90
N ASN A 69 4.88 -4.62 13.77
CA ASN A 69 5.96 -4.89 14.73
C ASN A 69 7.35 -5.15 14.11
N THR A 70 7.51 -4.95 12.81
CA THR A 70 8.82 -5.07 12.15
C THR A 70 9.43 -3.71 11.81
N SER A 71 10.76 -3.68 11.64
CA SER A 71 11.48 -2.45 11.31
C SER A 71 11.17 -1.91 9.91
N LYS A 72 10.71 -2.74 8.98
CA LYS A 72 10.41 -2.37 7.59
C LYS A 72 8.94 -2.00 7.36
N TYR A 73 8.06 -2.34 8.31
CA TYR A 73 6.64 -2.01 8.23
C TYR A 73 6.38 -0.50 8.18
N GLY A 74 5.48 -0.05 7.32
CA GLY A 74 5.18 1.35 7.15
C GLY A 74 4.06 1.62 6.15
N ARG A 75 3.98 2.87 5.69
CA ARG A 75 2.94 3.31 4.75
C ARG A 75 2.82 2.41 3.52
N LEU A 76 3.96 2.05 2.94
CA LEU A 76 3.99 1.22 1.72
C LEU A 76 3.40 -0.16 2.00
N SER A 77 3.75 -0.81 3.13
CA SER A 77 3.16 -2.09 3.54
C SER A 77 1.64 -1.97 3.65
N ILE A 78 1.14 -0.94 4.33
CA ILE A 78 -0.28 -0.77 4.61
C ILE A 78 -1.07 -0.53 3.32
N ILE A 79 -0.60 0.36 2.46
CA ILE A 79 -1.28 0.67 1.19
C ILE A 79 -1.26 -0.55 0.27
N SER A 80 -0.10 -1.19 0.09
CA SER A 80 0.05 -2.33 -0.84
C SER A 80 -0.82 -3.53 -0.44
N ASN A 81 -0.98 -3.77 0.87
CA ASN A 81 -1.74 -4.89 1.40
C ASN A 81 -3.22 -4.55 1.69
N TRP A 82 -3.72 -3.39 1.29
CA TRP A 82 -5.11 -3.04 1.55
C TRP A 82 -6.10 -3.93 0.78
N LYS A 83 -5.98 -3.96 -0.53
CA LYS A 83 -6.88 -4.70 -1.43
C LYS A 83 -6.22 -5.92 -2.09
N LEU A 84 -4.94 -6.14 -1.83
CA LEU A 84 -4.14 -7.17 -2.48
C LEU A 84 -3.47 -8.09 -1.46
N ASP A 85 -3.44 -9.39 -1.77
CA ASP A 85 -2.52 -10.34 -1.16
C ASP A 85 -1.20 -10.26 -1.90
N VAL A 86 -0.10 -10.16 -1.15
CA VAL A 86 1.24 -9.97 -1.72
C VAL A 86 2.17 -11.09 -1.30
N GLU A 87 2.77 -11.75 -2.28
CA GLU A 87 3.71 -12.85 -2.09
C GLU A 87 5.03 -12.57 -2.80
N LYS A 88 6.16 -12.94 -2.19
CA LYS A 88 7.45 -12.90 -2.86
C LYS A 88 7.67 -14.18 -3.65
N ILE A 89 7.90 -14.06 -4.96
CA ILE A 89 8.22 -15.20 -5.83
C ILE A 89 9.69 -15.58 -5.69
N CYS A 90 10.61 -14.62 -5.92
CA CYS A 90 12.05 -14.87 -5.85
C CYS A 90 12.84 -13.56 -5.71
N ASP A 91 14.11 -13.71 -5.35
CA ASP A 91 15.12 -12.65 -5.47
C ASP A 91 15.89 -12.81 -6.79
N VAL A 92 16.22 -11.69 -7.44
CA VAL A 92 16.94 -11.63 -8.72
C VAL A 92 18.26 -10.89 -8.51
N LYS A 93 19.36 -11.56 -8.83
CA LYS A 93 20.70 -11.00 -8.67
C LYS A 93 20.99 -9.92 -9.72
N PRO A 94 21.82 -8.92 -9.40
CA PRO A 94 22.24 -7.91 -10.36
C PRO A 94 22.88 -8.47 -11.64
N SER A 95 23.52 -9.65 -11.57
CA SER A 95 24.12 -10.32 -12.73
C SER A 95 23.13 -10.74 -13.82
N SER A 96 21.84 -10.76 -13.50
CA SER A 96 20.75 -11.11 -14.43
C SER A 96 20.32 -9.93 -15.33
N PHE A 97 20.94 -8.77 -15.18
CA PHE A 97 20.54 -7.55 -15.89
C PHE A 97 21.69 -6.97 -16.74
N LEU A 98 21.31 -6.31 -17.83
CA LEU A 98 22.20 -5.50 -18.66
C LEU A 98 21.50 -4.15 -18.99
N PRO A 99 21.99 -3.00 -18.52
CA PRO A 99 23.11 -2.82 -17.58
C PRO A 99 22.80 -3.35 -16.17
N LYS A 100 23.87 -3.76 -15.48
CA LYS A 100 23.79 -4.36 -14.14
C LYS A 100 23.39 -3.30 -13.09
N PRO A 101 22.30 -3.48 -12.33
CA PRO A 101 21.95 -2.59 -11.23
C PRO A 101 22.90 -2.75 -10.04
N LYS A 102 22.89 -1.77 -9.12
CA LYS A 102 23.75 -1.78 -7.93
C LYS A 102 23.25 -2.67 -6.79
N VAL A 103 21.97 -3.09 -6.83
CA VAL A 103 21.28 -3.78 -5.73
C VAL A 103 20.50 -4.98 -6.25
N ASP A 104 20.26 -5.94 -5.37
CA ASP A 104 19.36 -7.08 -5.64
C ASP A 104 17.95 -6.57 -5.91
N SER A 105 17.20 -7.33 -6.68
CA SER A 105 15.79 -7.13 -6.96
C SER A 105 14.97 -8.28 -6.40
N SER A 106 13.67 -8.08 -6.23
CA SER A 106 12.73 -9.14 -5.87
C SER A 106 11.50 -9.05 -6.76
N LEU A 107 10.99 -10.19 -7.15
CA LEU A 107 9.75 -10.34 -7.89
C LEU A 107 8.61 -10.62 -6.92
N LEU A 108 7.59 -9.78 -6.95
CA LEU A 108 6.39 -9.90 -6.11
C LEU A 108 5.17 -10.21 -6.96
N LEU A 109 4.31 -11.07 -6.43
CA LEU A 109 2.99 -11.40 -6.96
C LEU A 109 1.93 -10.70 -6.13
N PHE A 110 1.02 -9.99 -6.78
CA PHE A 110 -0.12 -9.32 -6.17
C PHE A 110 -1.41 -9.91 -6.71
N LYS A 111 -2.29 -10.37 -5.83
CA LYS A 111 -3.61 -10.91 -6.17
C LYS A 111 -4.70 -10.12 -5.48
N PRO A 112 -5.83 -9.84 -6.15
CA PRO A 112 -7.00 -9.23 -5.51
C PRO A 112 -7.48 -10.04 -4.30
N LYS A 113 -7.70 -9.36 -3.17
CA LYS A 113 -8.37 -9.95 -2.00
C LYS A 113 -9.85 -10.14 -2.28
N LYS A 114 -10.42 -11.23 -1.79
CA LYS A 114 -11.87 -11.45 -1.82
C LYS A 114 -12.61 -10.52 -0.85
N ASN A 115 -12.00 -10.23 0.30
CA ASN A 115 -12.57 -9.39 1.34
C ASN A 115 -11.51 -8.38 1.81
N PHE A 116 -11.90 -7.12 1.91
CA PHE A 116 -11.08 -6.03 2.43
C PHE A 116 -11.98 -4.95 3.04
N CYS A 117 -11.41 -4.07 3.86
CA CYS A 117 -12.13 -2.95 4.42
C CYS A 117 -12.45 -1.92 3.32
N GLU A 118 -13.73 -1.69 3.06
CA GLU A 118 -14.17 -0.69 2.09
C GLU A 118 -13.96 0.72 2.63
N ILE A 119 -13.22 1.52 1.89
CA ILE A 119 -12.99 2.94 2.11
C ILE A 119 -13.38 3.65 0.81
N ASN A 120 -14.40 4.51 0.85
CA ASN A 120 -14.93 5.17 -0.36
C ASN A 120 -13.93 6.18 -0.93
N ASN A 121 -13.22 6.89 -0.05
CA ASN A 121 -12.16 7.80 -0.46
C ASN A 121 -10.77 7.27 -0.06
N PRO A 122 -10.04 6.64 -0.99
CA PRO A 122 -8.70 6.08 -0.75
C PRO A 122 -7.68 7.10 -0.21
N LYS A 123 -7.87 8.39 -0.49
CA LYS A 123 -7.03 9.47 0.05
C LYS A 123 -7.08 9.54 1.58
N ASN A 124 -8.15 9.02 2.20
CA ASN A 124 -8.24 8.94 3.66
C ASN A 124 -7.19 7.97 4.23
N LEU A 125 -7.03 6.79 3.63
CA LEU A 125 -5.98 5.83 4.02
C LEU A 125 -4.57 6.43 3.83
N GLU A 126 -4.36 7.09 2.69
CA GLU A 126 -3.10 7.76 2.41
C GLU A 126 -2.80 8.86 3.46
N LYS A 127 -3.79 9.67 3.82
CA LYS A 127 -3.67 10.72 4.82
C LYS A 127 -3.39 10.15 6.21
N ILE A 128 -4.16 9.16 6.66
CA ILE A 128 -3.96 8.49 7.95
C ILE A 128 -2.54 7.95 8.05
N THR A 129 -2.12 7.14 7.09
CA THR A 129 -0.78 6.54 7.11
C THR A 129 0.33 7.59 7.05
N ARG A 130 0.16 8.67 6.28
CA ARG A 130 1.12 9.78 6.22
C ARG A 130 1.27 10.48 7.56
N VAL A 131 0.16 10.83 8.23
CA VAL A 131 0.19 11.57 9.50
C VAL A 131 0.77 10.70 10.62
N PHE A 132 0.37 9.42 10.69
CA PHE A 132 0.88 8.51 11.72
C PHE A 132 2.37 8.22 11.55
N PHE A 133 2.85 7.96 10.34
CA PHE A 133 4.27 7.64 10.09
C PHE A 133 5.19 8.85 9.95
N ASN A 134 4.67 10.08 9.98
CA ASN A 134 5.51 11.30 9.99
C ASN A 134 6.46 11.33 11.19
N GLN A 135 6.04 10.75 12.32
CA GLN A 135 6.85 10.59 13.51
C GLN A 135 6.91 9.12 13.98
N ARG A 136 7.40 8.23 13.13
CA ARG A 136 7.41 6.78 13.32
C ARG A 136 7.88 6.30 14.69
N ARG A 137 8.85 7.02 15.33
CA ARG A 137 9.44 6.65 16.63
C ARG A 137 8.66 7.19 17.85
N LYS A 138 7.63 8.00 17.64
CA LYS A 138 6.81 8.58 18.70
C LYS A 138 5.49 7.82 18.87
N MET A 139 4.86 7.96 20.05
CA MET A 139 3.53 7.41 20.32
C MET A 139 2.47 8.01 19.38
N ILE A 140 1.44 7.23 19.09
CA ILE A 140 0.36 7.61 18.17
C ILE A 140 -0.62 8.64 18.77
N LYS A 141 -0.53 8.96 20.04
CA LYS A 141 -1.41 9.95 20.69
C LYS A 141 -1.48 11.28 19.93
N LYS A 142 -0.32 11.81 19.51
CA LYS A 142 -0.27 13.10 18.79
C LYS A 142 -0.95 13.04 17.41
N PRO A 143 -0.58 12.11 16.51
CA PRO A 143 -1.24 11.97 15.21
C PRO A 143 -2.73 11.60 15.34
N PHE A 144 -3.11 10.81 16.34
CA PHE A 144 -4.52 10.51 16.61
C PHE A 144 -5.29 11.78 16.98
N ASN A 145 -4.81 12.57 17.94
CA ASN A 145 -5.45 13.83 18.33
C ASN A 145 -5.54 14.82 17.15
N GLN A 146 -4.53 14.87 16.31
CA GLN A 146 -4.52 15.73 15.12
C GLN A 146 -5.66 15.40 14.12
N LEU A 147 -6.02 14.14 13.98
CA LEU A 147 -6.99 13.67 12.97
C LEU A 147 -8.39 13.45 13.53
N PHE A 148 -8.49 13.08 14.82
CA PHE A 148 -9.72 12.65 15.48
C PHE A 148 -10.07 13.52 16.71
N ASN A 149 -9.36 14.62 16.94
CA ASN A 149 -9.57 15.53 18.10
C ASN A 149 -9.61 14.82 19.46
N GLY A 150 -8.95 13.66 19.59
CA GLY A 150 -8.94 12.87 20.82
C GLY A 150 -10.24 12.11 21.08
N ASP A 151 -11.04 11.84 20.07
CA ASP A 151 -12.35 11.16 20.17
C ASP A 151 -12.23 9.83 20.92
N LEU A 152 -12.88 9.79 22.10
CA LEU A 152 -12.86 8.62 23.00
C LEU A 152 -13.70 7.46 22.48
N GLU A 153 -14.75 7.73 21.71
CA GLU A 153 -15.62 6.68 21.16
C GLU A 153 -14.84 5.86 20.12
N ILE A 154 -14.06 6.52 19.27
CA ILE A 154 -13.20 5.84 18.29
C ILE A 154 -12.11 5.02 19.00
N ILE A 155 -11.51 5.55 20.07
CA ILE A 155 -10.50 4.84 20.87
C ILE A 155 -11.10 3.54 21.43
N GLN A 156 -12.27 3.63 22.06
CA GLN A 156 -12.96 2.49 22.67
C GLN A 156 -13.43 1.49 21.60
N LYS A 157 -14.08 1.97 20.53
CA LYS A 157 -14.59 1.16 19.43
C LYS A 157 -13.49 0.34 18.75
N LEU A 158 -12.35 0.95 18.51
CA LEU A 158 -11.22 0.29 17.85
C LEU A 158 -10.20 -0.32 18.83
N LYS A 159 -10.43 -0.18 20.14
CA LYS A 159 -9.55 -0.66 21.23
C LYS A 159 -8.08 -0.22 21.03
N ILE A 160 -7.89 1.08 20.73
CA ILE A 160 -6.57 1.63 20.40
C ILE A 160 -5.85 2.03 21.68
N ASP A 161 -4.63 1.51 21.88
CA ASP A 161 -3.69 2.01 22.86
C ASP A 161 -2.86 3.15 22.26
N LEU A 162 -3.11 4.37 22.73
CA LEU A 162 -2.43 5.59 22.25
C LEU A 162 -0.94 5.68 22.65
N SER A 163 -0.45 4.80 23.54
CA SER A 163 0.96 4.70 23.92
C SER A 163 1.80 3.94 22.87
N LEU A 164 1.15 3.18 21.99
CA LEU A 164 1.80 2.46 20.91
C LEU A 164 2.47 3.39 19.90
N ARG A 165 3.41 2.86 19.14
CA ARG A 165 4.00 3.54 17.98
C ARG A 165 3.27 3.16 16.70
N PRO A 166 3.37 3.96 15.62
CA PRO A 166 2.71 3.64 14.34
C PRO A 166 3.00 2.23 13.82
N GLN A 167 4.20 1.74 14.01
CA GLN A 167 4.59 0.41 13.55
C GLN A 167 3.99 -0.76 14.37
N ASN A 168 3.39 -0.47 15.52
CA ASN A 168 2.77 -1.49 16.37
C ASN A 168 1.26 -1.68 16.08
N LEU A 169 0.67 -0.80 15.26
CA LEU A 169 -0.70 -0.99 14.78
C LEU A 169 -0.71 -1.92 13.57
N ASN A 170 -1.60 -2.91 13.59
CA ASN A 170 -1.79 -3.83 12.47
C ASN A 170 -2.52 -3.18 11.29
N PHE A 171 -2.58 -3.88 10.17
CA PHE A 171 -3.24 -3.42 8.94
C PHE A 171 -4.72 -3.05 9.17
N ASP A 172 -5.47 -3.94 9.84
CA ASP A 172 -6.90 -3.77 10.09
C ASP A 172 -7.20 -2.49 10.88
N THR A 173 -6.38 -2.17 11.88
CA THR A 173 -6.51 -0.93 12.65
C THR A 173 -6.36 0.30 11.75
N TYR A 174 -5.41 0.30 10.82
CA TYR A 174 -5.24 1.41 9.87
C TYR A 174 -6.42 1.57 8.93
N TYR A 175 -6.97 0.46 8.44
CA TYR A 175 -8.13 0.49 7.54
C TYR A 175 -9.38 0.98 8.28
N LYS A 176 -9.60 0.52 9.51
CA LYS A 176 -10.68 0.99 10.37
C LYS A 176 -10.53 2.47 10.74
N LEU A 177 -9.32 2.93 11.06
CA LEU A 177 -9.06 4.36 11.28
C LEU A 177 -9.39 5.20 10.04
N ALA A 178 -9.05 4.73 8.85
CA ALA A 178 -9.38 5.43 7.61
C ALA A 178 -10.90 5.50 7.39
N LYS A 179 -11.63 4.43 7.75
CA LYS A 179 -13.10 4.39 7.69
C LYS A 179 -13.74 5.34 8.70
N GLU A 180 -13.29 5.35 9.97
CA GLU A 180 -13.78 6.31 10.97
C GLU A 180 -13.49 7.75 10.58
N TYR A 181 -12.31 8.01 10.00
CA TYR A 181 -11.96 9.32 9.49
C TYR A 181 -12.89 9.78 8.34
N GLU A 182 -13.34 8.86 7.51
CA GLU A 182 -14.32 9.10 6.47
C GLU A 182 -15.68 9.48 7.07
N ASN A 183 -16.16 8.68 8.05
CA ASN A 183 -17.44 8.89 8.72
C ASN A 183 -17.54 10.26 9.44
N LEU A 184 -16.42 10.74 10.01
CA LEU A 184 -16.37 12.07 10.66
C LEU A 184 -16.49 13.25 9.68
N ARG A 185 -16.40 13.00 8.37
CA ARG A 185 -16.36 14.04 7.33
C ARG A 185 -17.47 13.92 6.29
N SER A 186 -18.28 12.88 6.43
CA SER A 186 -19.54 12.71 5.70
C SER A 186 -20.62 13.53 6.35
#